data_6dc689222233bb24d0bc03b7095e6278
#
_entry.id   6dc689222233bb24d0bc03b7095e6278
#
_cell.length_a   1.000
_cell.length_b   1.000
_cell.length_c   1.000
_cell.angle_alpha   90.00
_cell.angle_beta   90.00
_cell.angle_gamma   90.00
#
_symmetry.space_group_name_H-M   'P 1'
#
loop_
_entity.id
_entity.type
_entity.pdbx_description
1 polymer ?
#
loop_
_entity_poly.entity_id
_entity_poly.type
_entity_poly.pdbx_seq_one_letter_code
_entity_poly.pdbx_strand_id
1 'polypeptide(L)'
;MKRHDPGIVAARRFIENELGEVFSVSGWYCDTLFRPALQEALLPPVVQSKSKVAPRVDPKADKCHYSLVTHGAHLFDMLRHLGGPIRAVTVRRAEKAGQFTWHGLLEFSRGALGHFELTVKVNADWSEGYRLYGARGSVEVKTFLPFYHRPSRVRLFSAGGECWQMPLGAHSNAYKNQLEAFAAAVLDNQPTDPGAADGLAAVRLLEAVEKSVAETRRVEVEPA
;
A
#
# COMPACT_ATOMS: atom_id res chain seq x y z
N MET A 1 0.37 -8.57 1.95
CA MET A 1 -0.23 -9.39 0.87
C MET A 1 -0.01 -8.80 -0.53
N LYS A 2 -0.13 -7.48 -0.75
CA LYS A 2 -0.03 -6.88 -2.10
C LYS A 2 1.31 -7.07 -2.79
N ARG A 3 2.41 -7.21 -2.06
CA ARG A 3 3.74 -7.53 -2.63
C ARG A 3 3.75 -8.87 -3.38
N HIS A 4 2.80 -9.76 -3.07
CA HIS A 4 2.64 -11.05 -3.73
C HIS A 4 1.61 -11.02 -4.89
N ASP A 5 1.09 -9.86 -5.24
CA ASP A 5 0.25 -9.67 -6.42
C ASP A 5 1.11 -9.75 -7.69
N PRO A 6 0.74 -10.60 -8.69
CA PRO A 6 1.55 -10.77 -9.90
C PRO A 6 1.82 -9.49 -10.68
N GLY A 7 0.87 -8.55 -10.68
CA GLY A 7 1.06 -7.24 -11.31
C GLY A 7 2.10 -6.41 -10.56
N ILE A 8 2.05 -6.40 -9.22
CA ILE A 8 3.04 -5.71 -8.40
C ILE A 8 4.43 -6.32 -8.58
N VAL A 9 4.53 -7.65 -8.62
CA VAL A 9 5.81 -8.34 -8.88
C VAL A 9 6.39 -7.92 -10.23
N ALA A 10 5.56 -7.84 -11.29
CA ALA A 10 6.00 -7.38 -12.61
C ALA A 10 6.45 -5.92 -12.57
N ALA A 11 5.69 -5.04 -11.90
CA ALA A 11 6.07 -3.63 -11.73
C ALA A 11 7.41 -3.48 -10.99
N ARG A 12 7.60 -4.22 -9.90
CA ARG A 12 8.83 -4.19 -9.11
C ARG A 12 10.04 -4.62 -9.94
N ARG A 13 9.93 -5.71 -10.71
CA ARG A 13 10.97 -6.16 -11.61
C ARG A 13 11.36 -5.12 -12.65
N PHE A 14 10.38 -4.45 -13.25
CA PHE A 14 10.61 -3.37 -14.20
C PHE A 14 11.32 -2.17 -13.56
N ILE A 15 10.89 -1.77 -12.35
CA ILE A 15 11.50 -0.67 -11.59
C ILE A 15 12.99 -0.96 -11.34
N GLU A 16 13.34 -2.17 -10.96
CA GLU A 16 14.71 -2.57 -10.64
C GLU A 16 15.62 -2.64 -11.86
N ASN A 17 15.10 -3.06 -13.00
CA ASN A 17 15.94 -3.39 -14.16
C ASN A 17 15.87 -2.35 -15.30
N GLU A 18 14.73 -1.68 -15.48
CA GLU A 18 14.46 -0.90 -16.68
C GLU A 18 14.14 0.57 -16.43
N LEU A 19 13.46 0.91 -15.32
CA LEU A 19 12.96 2.26 -15.06
C LEU A 19 14.06 3.31 -14.90
N GLY A 20 15.24 2.90 -14.46
CA GLY A 20 16.34 3.82 -14.12
C GLY A 20 16.11 4.54 -12.80
N GLU A 21 16.82 5.65 -12.59
CA GLU A 21 16.69 6.45 -11.37
C GLU A 21 15.29 7.04 -11.26
N VAL A 22 14.60 6.73 -10.17
CA VAL A 22 13.24 7.23 -9.88
C VAL A 22 13.34 8.65 -9.34
N PHE A 23 12.56 9.57 -9.89
CA PHE A 23 12.52 10.96 -9.42
C PHE A 23 11.13 11.40 -8.93
N SER A 24 10.05 10.69 -9.31
CA SER A 24 8.70 11.01 -8.87
C SER A 24 7.90 9.76 -8.54
N VAL A 25 7.18 9.79 -7.40
CA VAL A 25 6.34 8.70 -6.93
C VAL A 25 5.01 9.25 -6.45
N SER A 26 3.91 8.69 -6.91
CA SER A 26 2.58 9.01 -6.37
C SER A 26 1.79 7.76 -6.04
N GLY A 27 0.95 7.85 -5.01
CA GLY A 27 0.04 6.76 -4.65
C GLY A 27 -1.25 7.28 -4.04
N TRP A 28 -2.32 6.54 -4.26
CA TRP A 28 -3.62 6.85 -3.66
C TRP A 28 -4.30 5.57 -3.16
N TYR A 29 -5.08 5.75 -2.11
CA TYR A 29 -5.94 4.72 -1.55
C TYR A 29 -7.26 5.36 -1.14
N CYS A 30 -8.35 4.93 -1.76
CA CYS A 30 -9.70 5.37 -1.46
C CYS A 30 -10.53 4.19 -0.98
N ASP A 31 -10.96 4.22 0.30
CA ASP A 31 -11.84 3.20 0.85
C ASP A 31 -13.30 3.62 0.80
N THR A 32 -14.16 2.67 0.43
CA THR A 32 -15.59 2.87 0.19
C THR A 32 -16.45 2.53 1.41
N LEU A 33 -17.54 3.25 1.58
CA LEU A 33 -18.62 2.87 2.50
C LEU A 33 -19.33 1.57 2.09
N PHE A 34 -19.21 1.16 0.83
CA PHE A 34 -19.83 -0.07 0.31
C PHE A 34 -19.01 -1.35 0.63
N ARG A 35 -17.86 -1.23 1.28
CA ARG A 35 -17.01 -2.39 1.63
C ARG A 35 -17.76 -3.51 2.35
N PRO A 36 -18.61 -3.26 3.37
CA PRO A 36 -19.33 -4.32 4.06
C PRO A 36 -20.21 -5.14 3.11
N ALA A 37 -20.96 -4.47 2.24
CA ALA A 37 -21.81 -5.15 1.24
C ALA A 37 -20.98 -5.96 0.23
N LEU A 38 -19.83 -5.43 -0.20
CA LEU A 38 -18.91 -6.17 -1.08
C LEU A 38 -18.31 -7.40 -0.39
N GLN A 39 -17.96 -7.29 0.89
CA GLN A 39 -17.45 -8.42 1.67
C GLN A 39 -18.52 -9.49 1.84
N GLU A 40 -19.74 -9.11 2.18
CA GLU A 40 -20.87 -10.03 2.33
C GLU A 40 -21.16 -10.81 1.04
N ALA A 41 -21.06 -10.11 -0.11
CA ALA A 41 -21.31 -10.74 -1.42
C ALA A 41 -20.16 -11.65 -1.91
N LEU A 42 -18.93 -11.43 -1.47
CA LEU A 42 -17.73 -12.08 -2.02
C LEU A 42 -17.09 -13.10 -1.09
N LEU A 43 -17.33 -13.00 0.22
CA LEU A 43 -16.70 -13.87 1.20
C LEU A 43 -17.70 -14.88 1.77
N PRO A 44 -17.24 -16.09 2.13
CA PRO A 44 -18.07 -17.03 2.85
C PRO A 44 -18.46 -16.48 4.23
N PRO A 45 -19.54 -16.98 4.83
CA PRO A 45 -19.95 -16.58 6.17
C PRO A 45 -18.81 -16.70 7.18
N VAL A 46 -18.70 -15.68 8.04
CA VAL A 46 -17.65 -15.64 9.07
C VAL A 46 -17.90 -16.74 10.10
N VAL A 47 -16.94 -17.64 10.25
CA VAL A 47 -16.94 -18.64 11.33
C VAL A 47 -16.41 -17.96 12.60
N GLN A 48 -17.25 -17.90 13.63
CA GLN A 48 -16.85 -17.35 14.92
C GLN A 48 -16.25 -18.44 15.82
N SER A 49 -15.05 -18.19 16.31
CA SER A 49 -14.42 -19.08 17.30
C SER A 49 -14.91 -18.74 18.71
N LYS A 50 -15.27 -19.79 19.49
CA LYS A 50 -15.62 -19.65 20.92
C LYS A 50 -14.42 -19.28 21.79
N SER A 51 -13.19 -19.48 21.30
CA SER A 51 -11.93 -19.12 21.98
C SER A 51 -11.47 -17.69 21.71
N LYS A 52 -12.26 -16.88 21.01
CA LYS A 52 -11.91 -15.49 20.73
C LYS A 52 -11.84 -14.67 22.02
N VAL A 53 -10.65 -14.15 22.32
CA VAL A 53 -10.46 -13.19 23.40
C VAL A 53 -10.58 -11.79 22.82
N ALA A 54 -11.50 -10.99 23.37
CA ALA A 54 -11.63 -9.58 22.99
C ALA A 54 -10.39 -8.81 23.43
N PRO A 55 -9.89 -7.85 22.62
CA PRO A 55 -8.80 -6.99 23.05
C PRO A 55 -9.24 -6.15 24.28
N ARG A 56 -8.30 -5.87 25.20
CA ARG A 56 -8.58 -5.09 26.42
C ARG A 56 -9.01 -3.66 26.12
N VAL A 57 -8.55 -3.11 25.00
CA VAL A 57 -8.92 -1.78 24.52
C VAL A 57 -9.55 -1.96 23.14
N ASP A 58 -10.67 -1.28 22.91
CA ASP A 58 -11.29 -1.28 21.59
C ASP A 58 -10.37 -0.53 20.60
N PRO A 59 -9.75 -1.20 19.62
CA PRO A 59 -8.89 -0.53 18.65
C PRO A 59 -9.64 0.45 17.74
N LYS A 60 -10.97 0.41 17.72
CA LYS A 60 -11.84 1.31 16.95
C LYS A 60 -12.35 2.52 17.77
N ALA A 61 -11.93 2.67 19.03
CA ALA A 61 -12.34 3.80 19.88
C ALA A 61 -11.93 5.13 19.23
N ASP A 62 -10.70 5.24 18.73
CA ASP A 62 -10.29 6.34 17.86
C ASP A 62 -10.46 5.94 16.39
N LYS A 63 -11.55 6.39 15.78
CA LYS A 63 -11.88 6.07 14.38
C LYS A 63 -10.88 6.64 13.38
N CYS A 64 -10.28 7.80 13.70
CA CYS A 64 -9.30 8.44 12.84
C CYS A 64 -8.00 7.65 12.83
N HIS A 65 -7.44 7.39 14.01
CA HIS A 65 -6.24 6.55 14.17
C HIS A 65 -6.44 5.15 13.57
N TYR A 66 -7.56 4.49 13.89
CA TYR A 66 -7.88 3.18 13.32
C TYR A 66 -7.90 3.20 11.79
N SER A 67 -8.51 4.23 11.19
CA SER A 67 -8.59 4.37 9.73
C SER A 67 -7.20 4.59 9.12
N LEU A 68 -6.37 5.42 9.73
CA LEU A 68 -5.00 5.64 9.27
C LEU A 68 -4.16 4.37 9.35
N VAL A 69 -4.17 3.69 10.49
CA VAL A 69 -3.34 2.48 10.70
C VAL A 69 -3.78 1.35 9.76
N THR A 70 -5.08 1.09 9.63
CA THR A 70 -5.57 -0.05 8.85
C THR A 70 -5.43 0.14 7.34
N HIS A 71 -5.62 1.36 6.82
CA HIS A 71 -5.54 1.63 5.38
C HIS A 71 -4.18 2.20 4.98
N GLY A 72 -3.62 3.09 5.81
CA GLY A 72 -2.31 3.69 5.58
C GLY A 72 -1.18 2.66 5.57
N ALA A 73 -1.25 1.62 6.41
CA ALA A 73 -0.27 0.54 6.38
C ALA A 73 -0.13 -0.09 4.98
N HIS A 74 -1.24 -0.30 4.28
CA HIS A 74 -1.23 -0.82 2.92
C HIS A 74 -0.62 0.15 1.90
N LEU A 75 -1.04 1.42 1.97
CA LEU A 75 -0.56 2.46 1.05
C LEU A 75 0.94 2.71 1.23
N PHE A 76 1.39 2.88 2.46
CA PHE A 76 2.78 3.21 2.77
C PHE A 76 3.74 2.04 2.56
N ASP A 77 3.32 0.81 2.84
CA ASP A 77 4.10 -0.37 2.50
C ASP A 77 4.36 -0.43 0.99
N MET A 78 3.32 -0.21 0.18
CA MET A 78 3.46 -0.25 -1.26
C MET A 78 4.26 0.92 -1.84
N LEU A 79 4.10 2.15 -1.30
CA LEU A 79 4.92 3.29 -1.69
C LEU A 79 6.40 3.05 -1.41
N ARG A 80 6.72 2.45 -0.26
CA ARG A 80 8.09 2.05 0.09
C ARG A 80 8.59 0.90 -0.77
N HIS A 81 7.76 -0.09 -1.00
CA HIS A 81 8.12 -1.26 -1.82
C HIS A 81 8.46 -0.87 -3.25
N LEU A 82 7.70 0.03 -3.86
CA LEU A 82 7.90 0.45 -5.25
C LEU A 82 8.89 1.61 -5.38
N GLY A 83 8.80 2.62 -4.51
CA GLY A 83 9.60 3.86 -4.59
C GLY A 83 10.91 3.85 -3.78
N GLY A 84 11.05 2.90 -2.85
CA GLY A 84 12.17 2.84 -1.91
C GLY A 84 11.88 3.49 -0.55
N PRO A 85 12.89 3.55 0.34
CA PRO A 85 12.72 4.09 1.70
C PRO A 85 12.30 5.57 1.67
N ILE A 86 11.34 5.92 2.53
CA ILE A 86 10.85 7.30 2.73
C ILE A 86 11.55 7.87 3.94
N ARG A 87 12.22 9.02 3.80
CA ARG A 87 13.01 9.67 4.86
C ARG A 87 12.27 10.79 5.58
N ALA A 88 11.26 11.41 4.94
CA ALA A 88 10.49 12.48 5.56
C ALA A 88 9.12 12.63 4.92
N VAL A 89 8.17 13.19 5.70
CA VAL A 89 6.81 13.45 5.28
C VAL A 89 6.35 14.84 5.71
N THR A 90 5.45 15.43 4.90
CA THR A 90 4.67 16.62 5.25
C THR A 90 3.22 16.35 4.93
N VAL A 91 2.34 16.32 5.94
CA VAL A 91 0.97 15.80 5.81
C VAL A 91 -0.05 16.80 6.33
N ARG A 92 -1.19 16.86 5.66
CA ARG A 92 -2.41 17.52 6.13
C ARG A 92 -3.55 16.51 6.18
N ARG A 93 -4.45 16.72 7.13
CA ARG A 93 -5.67 15.92 7.30
C ARG A 93 -6.89 16.82 7.28
N ALA A 94 -7.96 16.32 6.67
CA ALA A 94 -9.29 16.88 6.81
C ALA A 94 -10.28 15.78 7.25
N GLU A 95 -11.31 16.23 7.98
CA GLU A 95 -12.41 15.37 8.40
C GLU A 95 -13.73 16.09 8.14
N LYS A 96 -14.69 15.37 7.57
CA LYS A 96 -16.04 15.87 7.37
C LYS A 96 -17.04 14.71 7.41
N ALA A 97 -18.09 14.86 8.20
CA ALA A 97 -19.16 13.86 8.31
C ALA A 97 -18.67 12.43 8.60
N GLY A 98 -17.61 12.28 9.42
CA GLY A 98 -17.00 10.98 9.75
C GLY A 98 -16.19 10.35 8.63
N GLN A 99 -15.94 11.08 7.57
CA GLN A 99 -15.01 10.74 6.49
C GLN A 99 -13.65 11.39 6.76
N PHE A 100 -12.57 10.70 6.43
CA PHE A 100 -11.22 11.20 6.66
C PHE A 100 -10.42 11.21 5.37
N THR A 101 -9.58 12.22 5.20
CA THR A 101 -8.61 12.26 4.12
C THR A 101 -7.27 12.80 4.63
N TRP A 102 -6.18 12.17 4.18
CA TRP A 102 -4.81 12.60 4.39
C TRP A 102 -4.16 12.84 3.03
N HIS A 103 -3.57 14.00 2.86
CA HIS A 103 -2.74 14.32 1.71
C HIS A 103 -1.35 14.69 2.19
N GLY A 104 -0.31 14.18 1.55
CA GLY A 104 1.03 14.45 1.98
C GLY A 104 2.07 14.41 0.89
N LEU A 105 3.16 15.16 1.12
CA LEU A 105 4.40 15.07 0.38
C LEU A 105 5.32 14.05 1.03
N LEU A 106 6.07 13.33 0.21
CA LEU A 106 7.02 12.30 0.60
C LEU A 106 8.40 12.65 0.05
N GLU A 107 9.42 12.50 0.87
CA GLU A 107 10.82 12.58 0.46
C GLU A 107 11.44 11.20 0.58
N PHE A 108 11.90 10.67 -0.54
CA PHE A 108 12.56 9.36 -0.59
C PHE A 108 14.05 9.49 -0.33
N SER A 109 14.66 8.46 0.27
CA SER A 109 16.08 8.48 0.65
C SER A 109 17.05 8.62 -0.54
N ARG A 110 16.62 8.24 -1.75
CA ARG A 110 17.38 8.37 -2.99
C ARG A 110 17.10 9.66 -3.76
N GLY A 111 16.44 10.65 -3.13
CA GLY A 111 16.20 11.97 -3.72
C GLY A 111 14.90 12.11 -4.50
N ALA A 112 14.15 11.04 -4.75
CA ALA A 112 12.85 11.15 -5.37
C ALA A 112 11.88 11.93 -4.45
N LEU A 113 10.99 12.70 -5.06
CA LEU A 113 9.86 13.34 -4.39
C LEU A 113 8.59 12.57 -4.72
N GLY A 114 7.65 12.59 -3.78
CA GLY A 114 6.36 11.96 -4.00
C GLY A 114 5.22 12.64 -3.28
N HIS A 115 4.02 12.14 -3.55
CA HIS A 115 2.83 12.53 -2.83
C HIS A 115 1.89 11.34 -2.66
N PHE A 116 1.01 11.44 -1.66
CA PHE A 116 -0.02 10.46 -1.45
C PHE A 116 -1.37 11.08 -1.12
N GLU A 117 -2.42 10.32 -1.42
CA GLU A 117 -3.77 10.52 -0.94
C GLU A 117 -4.23 9.24 -0.22
N LEU A 118 -4.73 9.41 1.00
CA LEU A 118 -5.46 8.37 1.72
C LEU A 118 -6.83 8.93 2.09
N THR A 119 -7.88 8.43 1.46
CA THR A 119 -9.26 8.89 1.69
C THR A 119 -10.13 7.70 2.04
N VAL A 120 -10.86 7.77 3.16
CA VAL A 120 -11.62 6.63 3.70
C VAL A 120 -13.04 6.98 4.05
N LYS A 121 -13.91 5.97 3.99
CA LYS A 121 -15.35 6.05 4.28
C LYS A 121 -16.11 6.99 3.34
N VAL A 122 -15.78 6.95 2.06
CA VAL A 122 -16.43 7.80 1.05
C VAL A 122 -17.48 7.06 0.24
N ASN A 123 -18.42 7.82 -0.35
CA ASN A 123 -19.42 7.33 -1.29
C ASN A 123 -18.83 7.26 -2.70
N ALA A 124 -17.89 6.36 -2.90
CA ALA A 124 -17.23 6.11 -4.17
C ALA A 124 -16.85 4.64 -4.27
N ASP A 125 -16.48 4.18 -5.45
CA ASP A 125 -15.85 2.87 -5.60
C ASP A 125 -14.50 2.84 -4.90
N TRP A 126 -14.13 1.65 -4.40
CA TRP A 126 -12.79 1.43 -3.90
C TRP A 126 -11.76 1.66 -5.02
N SER A 127 -10.72 2.40 -4.72
CA SER A 127 -9.67 2.74 -5.69
C SER A 127 -8.32 2.82 -5.02
N GLU A 128 -7.33 2.17 -5.62
CA GLU A 128 -5.94 2.26 -5.18
C GLU A 128 -5.01 2.15 -6.39
N GLY A 129 -3.93 2.90 -6.37
CA GLY A 129 -2.93 2.80 -7.41
C GLY A 129 -1.66 3.59 -7.10
N TYR A 130 -0.69 3.43 -8.00
CA TYR A 130 0.64 3.99 -7.87
C TYR A 130 1.14 4.43 -9.23
N ARG A 131 1.92 5.49 -9.26
CA ARG A 131 2.60 5.96 -10.47
C ARG A 131 4.03 6.36 -10.14
N LEU A 132 4.96 5.90 -10.95
CA LEU A 132 6.38 6.22 -10.82
C LEU A 132 6.92 6.72 -12.16
N TYR A 133 7.77 7.73 -12.07
CA TYR A 133 8.55 8.21 -13.20
C TYR A 133 10.03 8.04 -12.89
N GLY A 134 10.74 7.42 -13.82
CA GLY A 134 12.18 7.23 -13.76
C GLY A 134 12.87 7.77 -15.00
N ALA A 135 14.19 7.81 -14.98
CA ALA A 135 15.00 8.37 -16.06
C ALA A 135 14.81 7.66 -17.41
N ARG A 136 14.34 6.40 -17.41
CA ARG A 136 14.20 5.57 -18.62
C ARG A 136 12.78 5.08 -18.89
N GLY A 137 11.78 5.56 -18.12
CA GLY A 137 10.42 5.11 -18.34
C GLY A 137 9.45 5.52 -17.25
N SER A 138 8.29 4.89 -17.24
CA SER A 138 7.26 5.09 -16.22
C SER A 138 6.51 3.80 -15.89
N VAL A 139 5.93 3.78 -14.70
CA VAL A 139 5.11 2.68 -14.18
C VAL A 139 3.78 3.23 -13.71
N GLU A 140 2.69 2.64 -14.16
CA GLU A 140 1.34 2.87 -13.63
C GLU A 140 0.79 1.55 -13.10
N VAL A 141 0.33 1.58 -11.86
CA VAL A 141 -0.32 0.43 -11.20
C VAL A 141 -1.71 0.83 -10.78
N LYS A 142 -2.69 0.02 -11.12
CA LYS A 142 -4.05 0.07 -10.56
C LYS A 142 -4.34 -1.26 -9.89
N THR A 143 -4.50 -1.24 -8.57
CA THR A 143 -4.89 -2.43 -7.84
C THR A 143 -6.41 -2.61 -7.87
N PHE A 144 -6.87 -3.81 -7.56
CA PHE A 144 -8.28 -4.11 -7.40
C PHE A 144 -8.56 -4.44 -5.94
N LEU A 145 -9.83 -4.34 -5.55
CA LEU A 145 -10.26 -4.76 -4.22
C LEU A 145 -9.74 -6.19 -3.99
N PRO A 146 -8.99 -6.44 -2.89
CA PRO A 146 -8.22 -7.67 -2.72
C PRO A 146 -9.05 -8.95 -2.62
N PHE A 147 -10.38 -8.83 -2.50
CA PHE A 147 -11.30 -9.98 -2.52
C PHE A 147 -11.61 -10.49 -3.93
N TYR A 148 -11.33 -9.69 -4.97
CA TYR A 148 -11.38 -10.17 -6.34
C TYR A 148 -10.14 -11.00 -6.65
N HIS A 149 -10.32 -12.16 -7.30
CA HIS A 149 -9.22 -12.98 -7.81
C HIS A 149 -8.65 -12.40 -9.10
N ARG A 150 -8.22 -11.16 -9.02
CA ARG A 150 -7.73 -10.40 -10.16
C ARG A 150 -6.42 -9.70 -9.82
N PRO A 151 -5.35 -9.94 -10.60
CA PRO A 151 -4.07 -9.25 -10.40
C PRO A 151 -4.21 -7.76 -10.70
N SER A 152 -3.35 -6.96 -10.09
CA SER A 152 -3.24 -5.53 -10.38
C SER A 152 -2.94 -5.31 -11.86
N ARG A 153 -3.60 -4.30 -12.44
CA ARG A 153 -3.31 -3.85 -13.80
C ARG A 153 -2.05 -2.97 -13.76
N VAL A 154 -1.08 -3.33 -14.57
CA VAL A 154 0.19 -2.61 -14.67
C VAL A 154 0.43 -2.17 -16.10
N ARG A 155 0.90 -0.93 -16.26
CA ARG A 155 1.37 -0.37 -17.53
C ARG A 155 2.80 0.10 -17.32
N LEU A 156 3.71 -0.38 -18.16
CA LEU A 156 5.14 -0.14 -18.09
C LEU A 156 5.57 0.52 -19.39
N PHE A 157 6.07 1.75 -19.33
CA PHE A 157 6.64 2.44 -20.48
C PHE A 157 8.16 2.37 -20.42
N SER A 158 8.78 1.84 -21.45
CA SER A 158 10.23 1.83 -21.63
C SER A 158 10.62 2.82 -22.73
N ALA A 159 11.47 3.79 -22.41
CA ALA A 159 11.95 4.78 -23.37
C ALA A 159 12.83 4.13 -24.46
N GLY A 160 13.58 3.08 -24.13
CA GLY A 160 14.40 2.35 -25.09
C GLY A 160 13.61 1.56 -26.15
N GLY A 161 12.39 1.12 -25.79
CA GLY A 161 11.49 0.41 -26.69
C GLY A 161 10.40 1.27 -27.30
N GLU A 162 10.25 2.53 -26.82
CA GLU A 162 9.19 3.49 -27.20
C GLU A 162 7.78 2.86 -27.16
N CYS A 163 7.56 1.95 -26.20
CA CYS A 163 6.32 1.18 -26.14
C CYS A 163 5.80 1.02 -24.71
N TRP A 164 4.49 0.79 -24.61
CA TRP A 164 3.83 0.34 -23.40
C TRP A 164 3.73 -1.17 -23.34
N GLN A 165 4.17 -1.73 -22.25
CA GLN A 165 3.98 -3.14 -21.91
C GLN A 165 2.87 -3.23 -20.86
N MET A 166 1.95 -4.16 -21.04
CA MET A 166 0.88 -4.45 -20.09
C MET A 166 0.94 -5.95 -19.75
N PRO A 167 1.74 -6.34 -18.76
CA PRO A 167 1.84 -7.74 -18.38
C PRO A 167 0.47 -8.30 -18.01
N LEU A 168 0.11 -9.43 -18.61
CA LEU A 168 -1.07 -10.17 -18.25
C LEU A 168 -0.74 -11.01 -17.01
N GLY A 169 -1.17 -10.56 -15.85
CA GLY A 169 -0.99 -11.31 -14.61
C GLY A 169 -1.77 -12.62 -14.63
N ALA A 170 -1.20 -13.66 -14.04
CA ALA A 170 -1.92 -14.91 -13.82
C ALA A 170 -3.12 -14.69 -12.88
N HIS A 171 -4.21 -15.41 -13.09
CA HIS A 171 -5.34 -15.45 -12.15
C HIS A 171 -4.80 -15.87 -10.78
N SER A 172 -4.89 -14.99 -9.80
CA SER A 172 -4.23 -15.18 -8.52
C SER A 172 -4.93 -14.41 -7.40
N ASN A 173 -4.84 -14.94 -6.21
CA ASN A 173 -5.26 -14.29 -4.99
C ASN A 173 -4.00 -13.94 -4.17
N ALA A 174 -3.76 -12.66 -3.97
CA ALA A 174 -2.59 -12.17 -3.26
C ALA A 174 -2.49 -12.67 -1.79
N TYR A 175 -3.62 -12.93 -1.14
CA TYR A 175 -3.63 -13.56 0.20
C TYR A 175 -3.16 -15.02 0.14
N LYS A 176 -3.62 -15.78 -0.84
CA LYS A 176 -3.16 -17.15 -1.05
C LYS A 176 -1.65 -17.16 -1.30
N ASN A 177 -1.17 -16.34 -2.23
CA ASN A 177 0.25 -16.24 -2.56
C ASN A 177 1.10 -15.86 -1.34
N GLN A 178 0.62 -14.95 -0.49
CA GLN A 178 1.28 -14.59 0.77
C GLN A 178 1.42 -15.79 1.70
N LEU A 179 0.35 -16.57 1.88
CA LEU A 179 0.36 -17.76 2.74
C LEU A 179 1.30 -18.84 2.20
N GLU A 180 1.28 -19.06 0.88
CA GLU A 180 2.18 -20.03 0.23
C GLU A 180 3.66 -19.60 0.35
N ALA A 181 3.95 -18.30 0.15
CA ALA A 181 5.30 -17.77 0.33
C ALA A 181 5.78 -17.88 1.78
N PHE A 182 4.90 -17.61 2.76
CA PHE A 182 5.23 -17.78 4.16
C PHE A 182 5.47 -19.26 4.52
N ALA A 183 4.61 -20.15 4.05
CA ALA A 183 4.79 -21.59 4.27
C ALA A 183 6.11 -22.11 3.68
N ALA A 184 6.44 -21.71 2.44
CA ALA A 184 7.70 -22.05 1.82
C ALA A 184 8.91 -21.53 2.62
N ALA A 185 8.88 -20.28 3.07
CA ALA A 185 9.95 -19.71 3.89
C ALA A 185 10.16 -20.51 5.19
N VAL A 186 9.09 -20.95 5.86
CA VAL A 186 9.17 -21.78 7.07
C VAL A 186 9.74 -23.17 6.76
N LEU A 187 9.26 -23.83 5.70
CA LEU A 187 9.70 -25.18 5.32
C LEU A 187 11.17 -25.20 4.87
N ASP A 188 11.60 -24.16 4.17
CA ASP A 188 12.96 -24.04 3.62
C ASP A 188 13.90 -23.33 4.58
N ASN A 189 13.46 -22.96 5.79
CA ASN A 189 14.20 -22.20 6.78
C ASN A 189 14.83 -20.91 6.21
N GLN A 190 14.07 -20.19 5.39
CA GLN A 190 14.46 -18.93 4.77
C GLN A 190 13.79 -17.73 5.46
N PRO A 191 14.40 -16.52 5.40
CA PRO A 191 13.72 -15.30 5.83
C PRO A 191 12.41 -15.06 5.06
N THR A 192 11.42 -14.50 5.77
CA THR A 192 10.17 -14.06 5.11
C THR A 192 10.37 -12.76 4.36
N ASP A 193 9.71 -12.61 3.20
CA ASP A 193 9.61 -11.36 2.45
C ASP A 193 8.13 -11.05 2.17
N PRO A 194 7.54 -9.94 2.72
CA PRO A 194 8.15 -8.98 3.65
C PRO A 194 8.47 -9.56 5.03
N GLY A 195 9.53 -9.04 5.65
CA GLY A 195 9.97 -9.38 6.99
C GLY A 195 9.52 -8.39 8.08
N ALA A 196 9.98 -8.64 9.31
CA ALA A 196 9.66 -7.80 10.47
C ALA A 196 10.16 -6.34 10.30
N ALA A 197 11.31 -6.13 9.66
CA ALA A 197 11.85 -4.80 9.37
C ALA A 197 10.92 -3.98 8.46
N ASP A 198 10.25 -4.62 7.50
CA ASP A 198 9.26 -3.95 6.64
C ASP A 198 8.05 -3.49 7.45
N GLY A 199 7.57 -4.35 8.37
CA GLY A 199 6.48 -4.02 9.27
C GLY A 199 6.84 -2.83 10.18
N LEU A 200 8.02 -2.87 10.81
CA LEU A 200 8.52 -1.78 11.65
C LEU A 200 8.62 -0.47 10.88
N ALA A 201 9.17 -0.50 9.69
CA ALA A 201 9.30 0.70 8.85
C ALA A 201 7.93 1.28 8.41
N ALA A 202 6.92 0.43 8.20
CA ALA A 202 5.55 0.90 7.95
C ALA A 202 4.96 1.58 9.19
N VAL A 203 5.17 1.04 10.38
CA VAL A 203 4.71 1.64 11.65
C VAL A 203 5.36 3.00 11.88
N ARG A 204 6.68 3.11 11.75
CA ARG A 204 7.41 4.39 11.92
C ARG A 204 6.95 5.46 10.93
N LEU A 205 6.61 5.06 9.71
CA LEU A 205 6.06 6.00 8.74
C LEU A 205 4.65 6.48 9.14
N LEU A 206 3.81 5.59 9.68
CA LEU A 206 2.50 5.97 10.22
C LEU A 206 2.64 6.95 11.39
N GLU A 207 3.55 6.71 12.32
CA GLU A 207 3.86 7.62 13.45
C GLU A 207 4.33 8.99 12.95
N ALA A 208 5.20 9.01 11.94
CA ALA A 208 5.66 10.26 11.32
C ALA A 208 4.52 11.03 10.63
N VAL A 209 3.59 10.32 10.00
CA VAL A 209 2.37 10.92 9.42
C VAL A 209 1.49 11.56 10.49
N GLU A 210 1.21 10.86 11.59
CA GLU A 210 0.42 11.41 12.71
C GLU A 210 1.11 12.64 13.32
N LYS A 211 2.41 12.55 13.54
CA LYS A 211 3.21 13.66 14.07
C LYS A 211 3.20 14.86 13.12
N SER A 212 3.34 14.63 11.80
CA SER A 212 3.29 15.71 10.81
C SER A 212 1.93 16.40 10.77
N VAL A 213 0.84 15.65 10.92
CA VAL A 213 -0.52 16.22 11.03
C VAL A 213 -0.66 17.05 12.28
N ALA A 214 -0.25 16.53 13.45
CA ALA A 214 -0.37 17.21 14.74
C ALA A 214 0.47 18.50 14.82
N GLU A 215 1.71 18.43 14.34
CA GLU A 215 2.67 19.54 14.42
C GLU A 215 2.62 20.48 13.20
N THR A 216 1.85 20.12 12.17
CA THR A 216 1.67 20.92 10.96
C THR A 216 2.99 21.25 10.23
N ARG A 217 3.97 20.36 10.31
CA ARG A 217 5.32 20.52 9.74
C ARG A 217 5.84 19.25 9.08
N ARG A 218 6.99 19.39 8.42
CA ARG A 218 7.81 18.28 7.95
C ARG A 218 8.34 17.46 9.14
N VAL A 219 8.25 16.14 9.04
CA VAL A 219 8.76 15.19 10.04
C VAL A 219 9.67 14.17 9.36
N GLU A 220 10.80 13.90 9.95
CA GLU A 220 11.70 12.84 9.52
C GLU A 220 11.16 11.48 9.99
N VAL A 221 11.32 10.46 9.15
CA VAL A 221 10.96 9.07 9.46
C VAL A 221 12.16 8.39 10.09
N GLU A 222 12.00 7.85 11.29
CA GLU A 222 13.07 7.11 11.95
C GLU A 222 13.46 5.87 11.14
N PRO A 223 14.76 5.54 11.01
CA PRO A 223 15.22 4.30 10.37
C PRO A 223 14.64 3.06 11.07
N ALA A 224 14.34 2.00 10.31
CA ALA A 224 13.84 0.72 10.85
C ALA A 224 14.99 -0.17 11.30
#